data_2bd41151eb603a76056b96a3ca24316f
#
_entry.id   2bd41151eb603a76056b96a3ca24316f
#
_cell.length_a   1.000
_cell.length_b   1.000
_cell.length_c   1.000
_cell.angle_alpha   90.00
_cell.angle_beta   90.00
_cell.angle_gamma   90.00
#
_symmetry.space_group_name_H-M   'P 1'
#
loop_
_entity.id
_entity.type
_entity.pdbx_description
1 polymer ?
#
loop_
_entity_poly.entity_id
_entity_poly.type
_entity_poly.pdbx_seq_one_letter_code
_entity_poly.pdbx_strand_id
1 'polypeptide(L)'
;MYIGTRQEGIICFAPNGIYKRSFSPDLQTTEQNNETNALYYYNDTLWFSLGTNSLNMLDLKSNRIHTFPTQFGTTNVTNIRCILVYSDTELLVGADNGLYLFNRTTHQFL
;
A
#
# COMPACT_ATOMS: atom_id res chain seq x y z
N MET A 1 7.98 13.02 5.97
CA MET A 1 6.74 12.51 6.57
C MET A 1 5.76 12.11 5.49
N TYR A 2 5.17 10.93 5.63
CA TYR A 2 4.21 10.40 4.67
C TYR A 2 2.86 10.30 5.34
N ILE A 3 1.83 10.77 4.64
CA ILE A 3 0.46 10.77 5.14
C ILE A 3 -0.43 10.08 4.14
N GLY A 4 -1.13 9.03 4.58
CA GLY A 4 -2.18 8.42 3.78
C GLY A 4 -3.43 9.29 3.84
N THR A 5 -4.05 9.50 2.69
CA THR A 5 -5.23 10.35 2.60
C THR A 5 -6.42 9.60 2.08
N ARG A 6 -7.59 10.21 2.21
CA ARG A 6 -8.83 9.58 1.77
C ARG A 6 -9.05 9.69 0.25
N GLN A 7 -8.52 10.72 -0.39
CA GLN A 7 -8.81 10.97 -1.80
C GLN A 7 -7.59 11.19 -2.67
N GLU A 8 -6.45 11.54 -2.07
CA GLU A 8 -5.28 11.97 -2.82
C GLU A 8 -4.11 10.99 -2.75
N GLY A 9 -4.35 9.78 -2.26
CA GLY A 9 -3.29 8.80 -2.09
C GLY A 9 -2.38 9.17 -0.93
N ILE A 10 -1.07 9.12 -1.16
CA ILE A 10 -0.07 9.41 -0.14
C ILE A 10 0.57 10.77 -0.42
N ILE A 11 0.62 11.60 0.60
CA ILE A 11 1.25 12.91 0.53
C ILE A 11 2.56 12.86 1.30
N CYS A 12 3.62 13.35 0.66
CA CYS A 12 4.94 13.45 1.28
C CYS A 12 5.22 14.91 1.65
N PHE A 13 5.62 15.12 2.91
CA PHE A 13 6.05 16.41 3.40
C PHE A 13 7.53 16.37 3.79
N ALA A 14 8.24 17.47 3.57
CA ALA A 14 9.57 17.64 4.12
C ALA A 14 9.51 17.71 5.65
N PRO A 15 10.63 17.47 6.37
CA PRO A 15 10.62 17.50 7.84
C PRO A 15 10.16 18.83 8.44
N ASN A 16 10.27 19.93 7.70
CA ASN A 16 9.80 21.24 8.15
C ASN A 16 8.31 21.49 7.89
N GLY A 17 7.57 20.48 7.43
CA GLY A 17 6.15 20.60 7.18
C GLY A 17 5.76 21.16 5.82
N ILE A 18 6.74 21.48 4.96
CA ILE A 18 6.45 21.98 3.63
C ILE A 18 6.05 20.83 2.72
N TYR A 19 4.94 21.00 2.01
CA TYR A 19 4.46 20.02 1.03
C TYR A 19 5.53 19.75 -0.02
N LYS A 20 5.76 18.49 -0.31
CA LYS A 20 6.74 18.08 -1.28
C LYS A 20 6.11 17.49 -2.53
N ARG A 21 5.29 16.46 -2.39
CA ARG A 21 4.54 15.89 -3.50
C ARG A 21 3.55 14.82 -3.00
N SER A 22 2.63 14.44 -3.87
CA SER A 22 1.73 13.32 -3.62
C SER A 22 2.10 12.13 -4.49
N PHE A 23 1.77 10.94 -4.02
CA PHE A 23 1.95 9.69 -4.73
C PHE A 23 0.60 9.01 -4.87
N SER A 24 0.25 8.66 -6.09
CA SER A 24 -0.87 7.77 -6.36
C SER A 24 -0.51 6.97 -7.61
N PRO A 25 -1.00 5.73 -7.74
CA PRO A 25 -0.87 5.02 -9.00
C PRO A 25 -1.50 5.84 -10.10
N ASP A 26 -0.97 5.72 -11.32
CA ASP A 26 -1.55 6.42 -12.44
C ASP A 26 -2.98 5.93 -12.65
N LEU A 27 -3.92 6.81 -12.42
CA LEU A 27 -5.32 6.48 -12.37
C LEU A 27 -5.99 7.02 -13.60
N GLN A 28 -5.98 6.22 -14.64
CA GLN A 28 -6.60 6.60 -15.90
C GLN A 28 -8.11 6.44 -15.90
N THR A 29 -8.66 5.90 -14.84
CA THR A 29 -10.09 5.72 -14.72
C THR A 29 -10.65 6.64 -13.65
N THR A 30 -11.80 7.22 -13.92
CA THR A 30 -12.47 8.11 -12.99
C THR A 30 -13.07 7.39 -11.79
N GLU A 31 -13.06 6.07 -11.80
CA GLU A 31 -13.67 5.26 -10.76
C GLU A 31 -12.71 4.88 -9.64
N GLN A 32 -11.46 5.26 -9.73
CA GLN A 32 -10.50 4.82 -8.75
C GLN A 32 -10.62 5.59 -7.46
N ASN A 33 -10.72 4.81 -6.41
CA ASN A 33 -10.72 5.30 -5.05
C ASN A 33 -9.27 5.41 -4.59
N ASN A 34 -8.85 6.61 -4.24
CA ASN A 34 -7.50 6.90 -3.74
C ASN A 34 -7.43 6.90 -2.22
N GLU A 35 -8.42 6.33 -1.56
CA GLU A 35 -8.42 6.26 -0.12
C GLU A 35 -7.31 5.32 0.38
N THR A 36 -6.43 5.86 1.21
CA THR A 36 -5.34 5.10 1.83
C THR A 36 -5.76 4.70 3.23
N ASN A 37 -5.99 3.41 3.45
CA ASN A 37 -6.43 2.88 4.73
C ASN A 37 -5.30 2.27 5.55
N ALA A 38 -4.20 1.91 4.91
CA ALA A 38 -3.05 1.32 5.57
C ALA A 38 -1.77 1.88 4.97
N LEU A 39 -0.79 2.12 5.82
CA LEU A 39 0.47 2.73 5.41
C LEU A 39 1.57 2.20 6.32
N TYR A 40 2.65 1.64 5.76
CA TYR A 40 3.75 1.09 6.52
C TYR A 40 5.08 1.30 5.82
N TYR A 41 6.04 1.90 6.54
CA TYR A 41 7.40 2.11 6.04
C TYR A 41 8.30 0.95 6.44
N TYR A 42 9.09 0.43 5.51
CA TYR A 42 10.08 -0.61 5.79
C TYR A 42 11.17 -0.63 4.72
N ASN A 43 12.42 -0.50 5.14
CA ASN A 43 13.60 -0.62 4.26
C ASN A 43 13.49 0.17 2.95
N ASP A 44 13.34 1.49 3.06
CA ASP A 44 13.23 2.39 1.92
C ASP A 44 12.07 2.07 0.99
N THR A 45 11.07 1.38 1.51
CA THR A 45 9.83 1.12 0.81
C THR A 45 8.65 1.56 1.66
N LEU A 46 7.59 1.97 0.98
CA LEU A 46 6.36 2.37 1.62
C LEU A 46 5.26 1.46 1.10
N TRP A 47 4.68 0.67 2.00
CA TRP A 47 3.61 -0.26 1.67
C TRP A 47 2.28 0.37 2.03
N PHE A 48 1.32 0.30 1.14
CA PHE A 48 0.04 0.97 1.37
C PHE A 48 -1.09 0.34 0.57
N SER A 49 -2.30 0.56 1.06
CA SER A 49 -3.51 0.17 0.36
C SER A 49 -4.13 1.40 -0.30
N LEU A 50 -4.75 1.20 -1.45
CA LEU A 50 -5.58 2.21 -2.09
C LEU A 50 -6.92 1.60 -2.47
N GLY A 51 -7.99 2.29 -2.12
CA GLY A 51 -9.33 1.81 -2.41
C GLY A 51 -9.64 0.52 -1.69
N THR A 52 -10.39 -0.34 -2.35
CA THR A 52 -10.91 -1.56 -1.72
C THR A 52 -10.08 -2.80 -1.98
N ASN A 53 -9.35 -2.85 -3.09
CA ASN A 53 -8.70 -4.09 -3.55
C ASN A 53 -7.29 -3.85 -4.09
N SER A 54 -6.47 -3.12 -3.33
CA SER A 54 -5.14 -2.78 -3.83
C SER A 54 -4.11 -2.85 -2.72
N LEU A 55 -3.01 -3.53 -2.98
CA LEU A 55 -1.80 -3.50 -2.17
C LEU A 55 -0.69 -2.92 -3.04
N ASN A 56 -0.02 -1.90 -2.56
CA ASN A 56 0.97 -1.19 -3.33
C ASN A 56 2.26 -1.01 -2.55
N MET A 57 3.35 -0.87 -3.27
CA MET A 57 4.64 -0.56 -2.69
C MET A 57 5.27 0.60 -3.47
N LEU A 58 5.64 1.65 -2.78
CA LEU A 58 6.44 2.73 -3.33
C LEU A 58 7.90 2.47 -2.98
N ASP A 59 8.73 2.31 -4.00
CA ASP A 59 10.18 2.23 -3.84
C ASP A 59 10.69 3.67 -3.72
N LEU A 60 11.18 4.02 -2.54
CA LEU A 60 11.62 5.39 -2.27
C LEU A 60 12.93 5.75 -2.96
N LYS A 61 13.70 4.76 -3.39
CA LYS A 61 14.93 5.01 -4.14
C LYS A 61 14.68 5.36 -5.59
N SER A 62 13.74 4.65 -6.23
CA SER A 62 13.41 4.86 -7.64
C SER A 62 12.17 5.71 -7.84
N ASN A 63 11.39 5.97 -6.79
CA ASN A 63 10.10 6.65 -6.85
C ASN A 63 9.07 5.94 -7.70
N ARG A 64 9.18 4.61 -7.82
CA ARG A 64 8.23 3.81 -8.59
C ARG A 64 7.23 3.13 -7.68
N ILE A 65 5.99 3.06 -8.15
CA ILE A 65 4.91 2.37 -7.46
C ILE A 65 4.67 1.03 -8.15
N HIS A 66 4.62 -0.03 -7.34
CA HIS A 66 4.27 -1.37 -7.79
C HIS A 66 2.94 -1.75 -7.15
N THR A 67 2.02 -2.24 -7.96
CA THR A 67 0.70 -2.68 -7.50
C THR A 67 0.61 -4.19 -7.62
N PHE A 68 0.15 -4.85 -6.56
CA PHE A 68 0.08 -6.30 -6.49
C PHE A 68 -1.37 -6.77 -6.42
N PRO A 69 -1.69 -7.91 -7.05
CA PRO A 69 -3.02 -8.51 -6.90
C PRO A 69 -3.33 -8.84 -5.45
N THR A 70 -4.55 -8.58 -5.02
CA THR A 70 -4.99 -8.84 -3.67
C THR A 70 -5.87 -10.09 -3.63
N GLN A 71 -5.26 -11.23 -3.98
CA GLN A 71 -5.96 -12.50 -4.02
C GLN A 71 -5.20 -13.57 -3.26
N PHE A 72 -5.94 -14.34 -2.46
CA PHE A 72 -5.49 -15.57 -1.84
C PHE A 72 -6.29 -16.73 -2.45
N GLY A 73 -5.66 -17.46 -3.38
CA GLY A 73 -6.39 -18.47 -4.14
C GLY A 73 -7.50 -17.82 -4.97
N THR A 74 -8.74 -18.23 -4.73
CA THR A 74 -9.93 -17.66 -5.38
C THR A 74 -10.60 -16.57 -4.53
N THR A 75 -10.05 -16.29 -3.33
CA THR A 75 -10.61 -15.30 -2.42
C THR A 75 -9.95 -13.95 -2.64
N ASN A 76 -10.75 -12.90 -2.80
CA ASN A 76 -10.24 -11.54 -2.84
C ASN A 76 -9.98 -11.05 -1.41
N VAL A 77 -8.79 -10.49 -1.20
CA VAL A 77 -8.46 -9.80 0.05
C VAL A 77 -9.05 -8.40 -0.06
N THR A 78 -10.02 -8.08 0.78
CA THR A 78 -10.80 -6.85 0.64
C THR A 78 -10.53 -5.86 1.76
N ASN A 79 -10.40 -4.60 1.39
CA ASN A 79 -10.22 -3.48 2.32
C ASN A 79 -9.08 -3.72 3.31
N ILE A 80 -7.85 -3.62 2.83
CA ILE A 80 -6.68 -3.73 3.70
C ILE A 80 -6.68 -2.57 4.68
N ARG A 81 -6.67 -2.88 5.97
CA ARG A 81 -6.74 -1.91 7.07
C ARG A 81 -5.42 -1.71 7.79
N CYS A 82 -4.54 -2.71 7.77
CA CYS A 82 -3.23 -2.60 8.42
C CYS A 82 -2.22 -3.46 7.73
N ILE A 83 -0.95 -3.04 7.82
CA ILE A 83 0.19 -3.74 7.22
C ILE A 83 1.31 -3.67 8.23
N LEU A 84 1.94 -4.82 8.53
CA LEU A 84 3.07 -4.91 9.44
C LEU A 84 4.11 -5.87 8.88
N VAL A 85 5.38 -5.65 9.20
CA VAL A 85 6.41 -6.65 8.90
C VAL A 85 6.26 -7.82 9.87
N TYR A 86 6.19 -9.04 9.32
CA TYR A 86 6.13 -10.26 10.10
C TYR A 86 7.49 -10.97 10.14
N SER A 87 8.21 -10.97 9.01
CA SER A 87 9.54 -11.55 8.89
C SER A 87 10.31 -10.81 7.80
N ASP A 88 11.54 -11.24 7.53
CA ASP A 88 12.35 -10.63 6.47
C ASP A 88 11.70 -10.70 5.09
N THR A 89 10.83 -11.68 4.86
CA THR A 89 10.20 -11.88 3.57
C THR A 89 8.69 -11.70 3.58
N GLU A 90 8.09 -11.51 4.75
CA GLU A 90 6.63 -11.54 4.86
C GLU A 90 6.06 -10.32 5.55
N LEU A 91 4.95 -9.81 5.00
CA LEU A 91 4.12 -8.81 5.63
C LEU A 91 2.87 -9.46 6.18
N LEU A 92 2.45 -8.99 7.34
CA LEU A 92 1.16 -9.35 7.91
C LEU A 92 0.15 -8.31 7.46
N VAL A 93 -0.91 -8.75 6.81
CA VAL A 93 -1.90 -7.86 6.19
C VAL A 93 -3.26 -8.14 6.81
N GLY A 94 -3.79 -7.16 7.52
CA GLY A 94 -5.14 -7.22 8.07
C GLY A 94 -6.14 -6.59 7.13
N ALA A 95 -7.17 -7.32 6.78
CA ALA A 95 -8.23 -6.89 5.88
C ALA A 95 -9.60 -7.13 6.49
N ASP A 96 -10.64 -6.61 5.85
CA ASP A 96 -12.00 -6.79 6.37
C ASP A 96 -12.40 -8.26 6.44
N ASN A 97 -11.88 -9.08 5.54
CA ASN A 97 -12.25 -10.50 5.46
C ASN A 97 -11.17 -11.45 5.99
N GLY A 98 -10.23 -10.95 6.75
CA GLY A 98 -9.28 -11.85 7.42
C GLY A 98 -7.89 -11.28 7.60
N LEU A 99 -7.03 -12.13 8.12
CA LEU A 99 -5.62 -11.83 8.36
C LEU A 99 -4.80 -12.71 7.42
N TYR A 100 -3.90 -12.08 6.67
CA TYR A 100 -3.15 -12.75 5.62
C TYR A 100 -1.65 -12.48 5.77
N LEU A 101 -0.84 -13.39 5.25
CA LEU A 101 0.57 -13.15 5.02
C LEU A 101 0.81 -12.84 3.54
N PHE A 102 1.62 -11.85 3.25
CA PHE A 102 2.04 -11.51 1.91
C PHE A 102 3.54 -11.69 1.79
N ASN A 103 3.98 -12.50 0.84
CA ASN A 103 5.40 -12.73 0.60
C ASN A 103 5.95 -11.65 -0.31
N ARG A 104 6.92 -10.88 0.20
CA ARG A 104 7.52 -9.75 -0.54
C ARG A 104 8.43 -10.20 -1.67
N THR A 105 8.88 -11.44 -1.67
CA THR A 105 9.76 -11.98 -2.71
C THR A 105 8.96 -12.54 -3.88
N THR A 106 7.93 -13.32 -3.58
CA THR A 106 7.09 -13.92 -4.62
C THR A 106 5.92 -13.03 -5.03
N HIS A 107 5.63 -11.98 -4.23
CA HIS A 107 4.51 -11.07 -4.43
C HIS A 107 3.15 -11.77 -4.39
N GLN A 108 3.02 -12.72 -3.49
CA GLN A 108 1.80 -13.50 -3.37
C GLN A 108 1.34 -13.58 -1.92
N PHE A 109 0.04 -13.63 -1.75
CA PHE A 109 -0.57 -13.92 -0.46
C PHE A 109 -0.46 -15.42 -0.15
N LEU A 110 -0.18 -15.70 1.09
CA LEU A 110 0.02 -17.07 1.56
C LEU A 110 -1.15 -17.54 2.42
#